data_69792be536dc802629da2aba4dc6e370
#
_entry.id   69792be536dc802629da2aba4dc6e370
#
_cell.length_a   1.000
_cell.length_b   1.000
_cell.length_c   1.000
_cell.angle_alpha   90.00
_cell.angle_beta   90.00
_cell.angle_gamma   90.00
#
_symmetry.space_group_name_H-M   'P 1'
#
loop_
_entity.id
_entity.type
_entity.pdbx_description
1 polymer ?
#
loop_
_entity_poly.entity_id
_entity_poly.type
_entity_poly.pdbx_seq_one_letter_code
_entity_poly.pdbx_strand_id
1 'polypeptide(L)'
;GENIGTNSNTFKYVSSFLQSQGYDPAPAQQFADHAPTYWGKQPIVAAPAYIGAVVLFLALLCFFVDNRRAKYYLGAGAAVSIALSWGHNFFLTDFLIDTLPLYNKFRAITSIQVIAELCFPILAILGLQAFFKASKEEQFKAIKLSGIVFAGILVLLFVLKGMMDFEGSNDSYYAQVFQDGGSGFISALIDDRKAMYTKDLLRTLLFVTLAAAVLWAYNKEKLNAKTAVIIVGLLGVVDLVAIDTNYVNKDNFVSKQQVERPFQETPADQQILSDKSQFRVFEQQGGFSSARSSFFHHSLGGYHAAKHKKVQDLFDYQISQQNLEVLNMLNVKYIIGKNEEGADIPLQNPEANGNAWFVRNIQKVANADEMMAAMKSFKSKETALVYNTVNVPKTTFAADSLAQIKLTNYQPNKLEYQTNNKADGFAVFSEIYYPKGWNISIDGKPAEMVEVNYTLRGLNIPAGNHKVV
;
A
#
# COMPACT_ATOMS: atom_id res chain seq x y z
N GLY A 1 7.32 -11.06 -6.42
CA GLY A 1 7.69 -12.40 -5.91
C GLY A 1 9.21 -12.57 -5.86
N GLU A 2 9.67 -13.70 -5.36
CA GLU A 2 11.09 -14.05 -5.40
C GLU A 2 11.47 -14.50 -6.82
N ASN A 3 12.65 -14.10 -7.30
CA ASN A 3 13.18 -14.58 -8.57
C ASN A 3 13.46 -16.11 -8.48
N ILE A 4 12.75 -16.89 -9.28
CA ILE A 4 12.86 -18.35 -9.28
C ILE A 4 13.88 -18.89 -10.32
N GLY A 5 14.41 -17.97 -11.16
CA GLY A 5 15.45 -18.26 -12.14
C GLY A 5 15.01 -19.13 -13.32
N THR A 6 15.94 -19.27 -14.28
CA THR A 6 15.70 -20.00 -15.54
C THR A 6 15.63 -21.53 -15.41
N ASN A 7 15.98 -22.08 -14.26
CA ASN A 7 15.85 -23.52 -13.97
C ASN A 7 14.48 -23.91 -13.43
N SER A 8 13.61 -22.94 -13.13
CA SER A 8 12.28 -23.16 -12.56
C SER A 8 11.34 -23.89 -13.53
N ASN A 9 10.32 -24.54 -12.98
CA ASN A 9 9.27 -25.16 -13.77
C ASN A 9 8.44 -24.11 -14.51
N THR A 10 8.17 -22.97 -13.85
CA THR A 10 7.47 -21.83 -14.45
C THR A 10 8.21 -21.31 -15.67
N PHE A 11 9.53 -21.06 -15.58
CA PHE A 11 10.32 -20.62 -16.76
C PHE A 11 10.22 -21.63 -17.90
N LYS A 12 10.46 -22.90 -17.61
CA LYS A 12 10.41 -23.97 -18.63
C LYS A 12 9.03 -24.04 -19.30
N TYR A 13 7.97 -23.97 -18.50
CA TYR A 13 6.62 -24.00 -19.01
C TYR A 13 6.31 -22.79 -19.90
N VAL A 14 6.57 -21.56 -19.43
CA VAL A 14 6.30 -20.33 -20.19
C VAL A 14 7.13 -20.29 -21.48
N SER A 15 8.41 -20.68 -21.41
CA SER A 15 9.27 -20.75 -22.58
C SER A 15 8.73 -21.73 -23.63
N SER A 16 8.33 -22.93 -23.22
CA SER A 16 7.76 -23.94 -24.12
C SER A 16 6.40 -23.51 -24.68
N PHE A 17 5.57 -22.89 -23.87
CA PHE A 17 4.26 -22.37 -24.28
C PHE A 17 4.41 -21.30 -25.35
N LEU A 18 5.28 -20.29 -25.13
CA LEU A 18 5.55 -19.23 -26.11
C LEU A 18 6.06 -19.80 -27.42
N GLN A 19 7.02 -20.74 -27.38
CA GLN A 19 7.52 -21.42 -28.57
C GLN A 19 6.42 -22.18 -29.32
N SER A 20 5.52 -22.87 -28.62
CA SER A 20 4.40 -23.58 -29.23
C SER A 20 3.41 -22.67 -29.95
N GLN A 21 3.31 -21.41 -29.51
CA GLN A 21 2.50 -20.38 -30.14
C GLN A 21 3.25 -19.59 -31.24
N GLY A 22 4.51 -19.94 -31.52
CA GLY A 22 5.34 -19.25 -32.51
C GLY A 22 5.96 -17.93 -32.04
N TYR A 23 5.97 -17.68 -30.72
CA TYR A 23 6.57 -16.47 -30.14
C TYR A 23 8.00 -16.70 -29.64
N ASP A 24 8.76 -15.59 -29.51
CA ASP A 24 10.08 -15.60 -28.89
C ASP A 24 9.95 -16.01 -27.40
N PRO A 25 10.76 -16.94 -26.90
CA PRO A 25 10.77 -17.33 -25.49
C PRO A 25 11.44 -16.32 -24.55
N ALA A 26 12.11 -15.28 -25.06
CA ALA A 26 12.81 -14.27 -24.23
C ALA A 26 11.95 -13.66 -23.11
N PRO A 27 10.66 -13.36 -23.29
CA PRO A 27 9.79 -12.89 -22.22
C PRO A 27 9.63 -13.86 -21.04
N ALA A 28 9.88 -15.17 -21.21
CA ALA A 28 9.79 -16.15 -20.13
C ALA A 28 10.73 -15.82 -18.97
N GLN A 29 11.89 -15.20 -19.25
CA GLN A 29 12.81 -14.74 -18.20
C GLN A 29 12.15 -13.69 -17.29
N GLN A 30 11.47 -12.72 -17.86
CA GLN A 30 10.77 -11.68 -17.11
C GLN A 30 9.67 -12.25 -16.22
N PHE A 31 8.96 -13.30 -16.69
CA PHE A 31 8.00 -14.02 -15.86
C PHE A 31 8.66 -14.75 -14.69
N ALA A 32 9.82 -15.37 -14.89
CA ALA A 32 10.55 -16.04 -13.82
C ALA A 32 11.10 -15.05 -12.79
N ASP A 33 11.56 -13.86 -13.23
CA ASP A 33 12.10 -12.80 -12.37
C ASP A 33 11.02 -12.17 -11.48
N HIS A 34 9.76 -12.16 -11.92
CA HIS A 34 8.63 -11.53 -11.24
C HIS A 34 7.51 -12.51 -10.89
N ALA A 35 7.80 -13.81 -10.85
CA ALA A 35 6.79 -14.84 -10.60
C ALA A 35 6.04 -14.59 -9.26
N PRO A 36 4.72 -14.78 -9.22
CA PRO A 36 3.90 -14.61 -8.02
C PRO A 36 4.07 -15.82 -7.07
N THR A 37 5.24 -15.91 -6.43
CA THR A 37 5.63 -17.07 -5.62
C THR A 37 4.92 -17.15 -4.27
N TYR A 38 4.29 -16.08 -3.80
CA TYR A 38 3.52 -16.10 -2.56
C TYR A 38 2.24 -16.94 -2.71
N TRP A 39 1.98 -17.80 -1.72
CA TRP A 39 0.74 -18.57 -1.59
C TRP A 39 0.09 -18.25 -0.25
N GLY A 40 -1.04 -17.62 -0.26
CA GLY A 40 -1.78 -17.20 0.94
C GLY A 40 -2.84 -16.17 0.60
N LYS A 41 -3.67 -15.83 1.58
CA LYS A 41 -4.83 -14.96 1.39
C LYS A 41 -4.54 -13.47 1.57
N GLN A 42 -3.29 -13.09 1.88
CA GLN A 42 -2.96 -11.67 2.00
C GLN A 42 -2.76 -11.05 0.61
N PRO A 43 -3.40 -9.91 0.31
CA PRO A 43 -3.43 -9.37 -1.05
C PRO A 43 -2.09 -8.80 -1.52
N ILE A 44 -1.26 -8.29 -0.60
CA ILE A 44 0.03 -7.66 -0.92
C ILE A 44 1.07 -8.13 0.10
N VAL A 45 2.07 -8.88 -0.37
CA VAL A 45 3.24 -9.28 0.41
C VAL A 45 4.48 -9.03 -0.44
N ALA A 46 5.41 -8.21 0.06
CA ALA A 46 6.64 -7.86 -0.65
C ALA A 46 7.79 -8.82 -0.32
N ALA A 47 8.00 -9.10 0.97
CA ALA A 47 9.09 -9.93 1.47
C ALA A 47 8.68 -10.59 2.81
N PRO A 48 9.24 -11.75 3.18
CA PRO A 48 9.01 -12.34 4.49
C PRO A 48 9.77 -11.55 5.57
N ALA A 49 9.22 -11.50 6.78
CA ALA A 49 9.94 -11.10 7.98
C ALA A 49 10.85 -12.27 8.41
N TYR A 50 12.05 -12.32 7.88
CA TYR A 50 12.94 -13.45 8.10
C TYR A 50 13.78 -13.26 9.38
N ILE A 51 13.58 -14.11 10.39
CA ILE A 51 14.23 -14.02 11.71
C ILE A 51 15.58 -14.77 11.74
N GLY A 52 15.77 -15.74 10.89
CA GLY A 52 16.96 -16.58 10.82
C GLY A 52 16.80 -17.92 11.58
N ALA A 53 17.20 -19.01 10.92
CA ALA A 53 17.13 -20.37 11.49
C ALA A 53 18.03 -20.51 12.72
N VAL A 54 19.23 -19.90 12.68
CA VAL A 54 20.17 -19.89 13.80
C VAL A 54 19.57 -19.14 14.99
N VAL A 55 18.95 -17.96 14.76
CA VAL A 55 18.32 -17.16 15.82
C VAL A 55 17.17 -17.91 16.46
N LEU A 56 16.30 -18.55 15.66
CA LEU A 56 15.19 -19.35 16.17
C LEU A 56 15.67 -20.55 17.01
N PHE A 57 16.72 -21.24 16.57
CA PHE A 57 17.31 -22.32 17.34
C PHE A 57 17.87 -21.87 18.69
N LEU A 58 18.59 -20.74 18.72
CA LEU A 58 19.12 -20.17 19.96
C LEU A 58 18.02 -19.64 20.88
N ALA A 59 16.96 -19.06 20.30
CA ALA A 59 15.78 -18.64 21.08
C ALA A 59 15.07 -19.85 21.72
N LEU A 60 14.96 -20.96 20.99
CA LEU A 60 14.42 -22.22 21.56
C LEU A 60 15.35 -22.77 22.66
N LEU A 61 16.68 -22.73 22.45
CA LEU A 61 17.68 -23.11 23.45
C LEU A 61 17.47 -22.34 24.77
N CYS A 62 17.11 -21.07 24.71
CA CYS A 62 16.85 -20.22 25.87
C CYS A 62 15.81 -20.85 26.80
N PHE A 63 14.76 -21.44 26.27
CA PHE A 63 13.70 -22.06 27.09
C PHE A 63 14.18 -23.23 27.93
N PHE A 64 15.25 -23.91 27.49
CA PHE A 64 15.79 -25.10 28.17
C PHE A 64 16.96 -24.80 29.10
N VAL A 65 17.66 -23.65 28.90
CA VAL A 65 18.87 -23.36 29.69
C VAL A 65 18.75 -22.10 30.56
N ASP A 66 17.87 -21.16 30.21
CA ASP A 66 17.72 -19.91 30.96
C ASP A 66 16.64 -20.03 32.05
N ASN A 67 16.93 -19.57 33.26
CA ASN A 67 16.02 -19.60 34.41
C ASN A 67 15.24 -18.29 34.58
N ARG A 68 15.52 -17.24 33.78
CA ARG A 68 14.87 -15.94 33.89
C ARG A 68 13.44 -16.00 33.37
N ARG A 69 12.50 -15.35 34.10
CA ARG A 69 11.08 -15.27 33.68
C ARG A 69 10.88 -14.49 32.38
N ALA A 70 11.83 -13.61 32.03
CA ALA A 70 11.80 -12.82 30.80
C ALA A 70 11.57 -13.66 29.54
N LYS A 71 12.10 -14.89 29.48
CA LYS A 71 11.91 -15.80 28.36
C LYS A 71 10.44 -16.08 28.04
N TYR A 72 9.59 -16.18 29.07
CA TYR A 72 8.16 -16.45 28.88
C TYR A 72 7.41 -15.22 28.33
N TYR A 73 7.74 -14.01 28.81
CA TYR A 73 7.14 -12.79 28.29
C TYR A 73 7.54 -12.50 26.85
N LEU A 74 8.82 -12.67 26.54
CA LEU A 74 9.32 -12.51 25.16
C LEU A 74 8.75 -13.58 24.23
N GLY A 75 8.70 -14.83 24.68
CA GLY A 75 8.11 -15.91 23.90
C GLY A 75 6.61 -15.73 23.65
N ALA A 76 5.85 -15.30 24.66
CA ALA A 76 4.45 -14.97 24.51
C ALA A 76 4.23 -13.80 23.56
N GLY A 77 5.03 -12.72 23.68
CA GLY A 77 5.00 -11.58 22.77
C GLY A 77 5.26 -11.99 21.32
N ALA A 78 6.28 -12.81 21.09
CA ALA A 78 6.57 -13.34 19.75
C ALA A 78 5.43 -14.20 19.21
N ALA A 79 4.88 -15.13 20.00
CA ALA A 79 3.80 -16.00 19.58
C ALA A 79 2.52 -15.22 19.24
N VAL A 80 2.13 -14.26 20.06
CA VAL A 80 0.98 -13.38 19.82
C VAL A 80 1.19 -12.54 18.56
N SER A 81 2.40 -11.97 18.39
CA SER A 81 2.75 -11.19 17.21
C SER A 81 2.62 -12.02 15.93
N ILE A 82 3.14 -13.24 15.91
CA ILE A 82 3.02 -14.15 14.76
C ILE A 82 1.55 -14.47 14.49
N ALA A 83 0.77 -14.84 15.51
CA ALA A 83 -0.64 -15.19 15.33
C ALA A 83 -1.45 -14.02 14.76
N LEU A 84 -1.27 -12.80 15.28
CA LEU A 84 -1.95 -11.59 14.78
C LEU A 84 -1.49 -11.20 13.37
N SER A 85 -0.24 -11.51 12.99
CA SER A 85 0.29 -11.17 11.67
C SER A 85 -0.29 -12.02 10.53
N TRP A 86 -0.90 -13.15 10.84
CA TRP A 86 -1.50 -14.04 9.84
C TRP A 86 -2.75 -13.46 9.17
N GLY A 87 -3.35 -12.42 9.77
CA GLY A 87 -4.53 -11.77 9.21
C GLY A 87 -5.63 -12.78 8.88
N HIS A 88 -6.22 -12.70 7.70
CA HIS A 88 -7.30 -13.61 7.28
C HIS A 88 -6.90 -15.11 7.17
N ASN A 89 -5.62 -15.44 7.31
CA ASN A 89 -5.20 -16.84 7.45
C ASN A 89 -5.36 -17.36 8.90
N PHE A 90 -5.63 -16.49 9.87
CA PHE A 90 -5.85 -16.85 11.27
C PHE A 90 -7.35 -16.90 11.60
N PHE A 91 -7.84 -18.01 12.08
CA PHE A 91 -9.27 -18.28 12.30
C PHE A 91 -9.98 -17.33 13.27
N LEU A 92 -9.24 -16.64 14.16
CA LEU A 92 -9.80 -15.65 15.09
C LEU A 92 -9.76 -14.21 14.55
N THR A 93 -9.28 -13.97 13.34
CA THR A 93 -9.05 -12.60 12.84
C THR A 93 -10.33 -11.78 12.78
N ASP A 94 -11.41 -12.34 12.26
CA ASP A 94 -12.70 -11.64 12.17
C ASP A 94 -13.22 -11.26 13.57
N PHE A 95 -13.14 -12.18 14.53
CA PHE A 95 -13.47 -11.90 15.92
C PHE A 95 -12.60 -10.78 16.51
N LEU A 96 -11.30 -10.76 16.22
CA LEU A 96 -10.38 -9.73 16.70
C LEU A 96 -10.64 -8.36 16.05
N ILE A 97 -11.00 -8.34 14.77
CA ILE A 97 -11.38 -7.11 14.05
C ILE A 97 -12.60 -6.46 14.73
N ASP A 98 -13.58 -7.26 15.13
CA ASP A 98 -14.82 -6.78 15.70
C ASP A 98 -14.69 -6.41 17.19
N THR A 99 -13.82 -7.10 17.94
CA THR A 99 -13.75 -6.97 19.41
C THR A 99 -12.55 -6.18 19.91
N LEU A 100 -11.40 -6.23 19.22
CA LEU A 100 -10.18 -5.57 19.70
C LEU A 100 -10.18 -4.09 19.27
N PRO A 101 -10.16 -3.14 20.24
CA PRO A 101 -10.17 -1.72 19.92
C PRO A 101 -9.04 -1.33 18.97
N LEU A 102 -9.35 -0.57 17.93
CA LEU A 102 -8.43 -0.04 16.93
C LEU A 102 -7.79 -1.09 15.99
N TYR A 103 -7.97 -2.40 16.22
CA TYR A 103 -7.35 -3.42 15.36
C TYR A 103 -7.82 -3.29 13.90
N ASN A 104 -9.08 -2.95 13.66
CA ASN A 104 -9.66 -2.69 12.35
C ASN A 104 -9.11 -1.43 11.63
N LYS A 105 -8.24 -0.66 12.27
CA LYS A 105 -7.60 0.53 11.67
C LYS A 105 -6.24 0.22 11.03
N PHE A 106 -5.67 -0.96 11.32
CA PHE A 106 -4.41 -1.37 10.73
C PHE A 106 -4.63 -2.00 9.36
N ARG A 107 -4.02 -1.43 8.31
CA ARG A 107 -4.08 -1.97 6.94
C ARG A 107 -3.02 -3.04 6.68
N ALA A 108 -1.82 -2.85 7.22
CA ALA A 108 -0.69 -3.76 7.09
C ALA A 108 -0.53 -4.58 8.38
N ILE A 109 -1.34 -5.60 8.55
CA ILE A 109 -1.41 -6.43 9.77
C ILE A 109 -0.05 -7.11 10.03
N THR A 110 0.68 -7.46 8.97
CA THR A 110 2.02 -8.05 9.05
C THR A 110 3.05 -7.17 9.75
N SER A 111 2.84 -5.86 9.83
CA SER A 111 3.75 -4.93 10.54
C SER A 111 3.94 -5.28 12.03
N ILE A 112 3.00 -6.02 12.64
CA ILE A 112 3.13 -6.47 14.03
C ILE A 112 4.28 -7.46 14.23
N GLN A 113 4.79 -8.08 13.14
CA GLN A 113 5.93 -9.00 13.18
C GLN A 113 7.21 -8.35 13.72
N VAL A 114 7.31 -7.02 13.70
CA VAL A 114 8.42 -6.28 14.33
C VAL A 114 8.61 -6.65 15.81
N ILE A 115 7.53 -7.02 16.51
CA ILE A 115 7.61 -7.51 17.89
C ILE A 115 8.30 -8.87 17.94
N ALA A 116 7.99 -9.79 17.03
CA ALA A 116 8.68 -11.08 16.92
C ALA A 116 10.16 -10.90 16.54
N GLU A 117 10.44 -10.00 15.56
CA GLU A 117 11.80 -9.65 15.14
C GLU A 117 12.65 -9.06 16.27
N LEU A 118 12.03 -8.38 17.25
CA LEU A 118 12.71 -7.92 18.45
C LEU A 118 12.86 -9.03 19.50
N CYS A 119 11.82 -9.82 19.73
CA CYS A 119 11.79 -10.82 20.80
C CYS A 119 12.74 -11.99 20.56
N PHE A 120 12.80 -12.53 19.33
CA PHE A 120 13.61 -13.71 19.03
C PHE A 120 15.12 -13.46 19.16
N PRO A 121 15.72 -12.36 18.66
CA PRO A 121 17.15 -12.08 18.89
C PRO A 121 17.46 -11.86 20.37
N ILE A 122 16.57 -11.21 21.14
CA ILE A 122 16.78 -11.07 22.58
C ILE A 122 16.78 -12.45 23.27
N LEU A 123 15.82 -13.32 22.95
CA LEU A 123 15.80 -14.70 23.45
C LEU A 123 17.06 -15.46 23.06
N ALA A 124 17.52 -15.34 21.82
CA ALA A 124 18.76 -15.98 21.35
C ALA A 124 19.99 -15.55 22.15
N ILE A 125 20.14 -14.24 22.41
CA ILE A 125 21.23 -13.69 23.23
C ILE A 125 21.14 -14.16 24.67
N LEU A 126 19.93 -14.12 25.28
CA LEU A 126 19.72 -14.59 26.65
C LEU A 126 20.01 -16.09 26.77
N GLY A 127 19.58 -16.90 25.77
CA GLY A 127 19.84 -18.33 25.69
C GLY A 127 21.34 -18.61 25.58
N LEU A 128 22.06 -17.93 24.70
CA LEU A 128 23.48 -18.12 24.53
C LEU A 128 24.27 -17.69 25.77
N GLN A 129 23.89 -16.57 26.40
CA GLN A 129 24.50 -16.13 27.67
C GLN A 129 24.29 -17.15 28.80
N ALA A 130 23.09 -17.70 28.96
CA ALA A 130 22.78 -18.72 29.95
C ALA A 130 23.53 -20.02 29.65
N PHE A 131 23.61 -20.41 28.37
CA PHE A 131 24.31 -21.61 27.92
C PHE A 131 25.79 -21.60 28.32
N PHE A 132 26.52 -20.49 28.11
CA PHE A 132 27.94 -20.41 28.49
C PHE A 132 28.16 -20.41 30.03
N LYS A 133 27.14 -20.11 30.83
CA LYS A 133 27.21 -20.14 32.30
C LYS A 133 26.76 -21.46 32.91
N ALA A 134 26.08 -22.29 32.13
CA ALA A 134 25.50 -23.53 32.59
C ALA A 134 26.59 -24.63 32.74
N SER A 135 26.28 -25.66 33.55
CA SER A 135 27.10 -26.85 33.65
C SER A 135 27.14 -27.65 32.34
N LYS A 136 28.17 -28.50 32.16
CA LYS A 136 28.30 -29.32 30.94
C LYS A 136 27.11 -30.22 30.70
N GLU A 137 26.50 -30.73 31.77
CA GLU A 137 25.29 -31.57 31.68
C GLU A 137 24.08 -30.76 31.21
N GLU A 138 23.86 -29.58 31.79
CA GLU A 138 22.80 -28.67 31.38
C GLU A 138 22.95 -28.21 29.93
N GLN A 139 24.18 -27.83 29.51
CA GLN A 139 24.50 -27.50 28.14
C GLN A 139 24.12 -28.63 27.17
N PHE A 140 24.57 -29.84 27.45
CA PHE A 140 24.27 -31.00 26.60
C PHE A 140 22.74 -31.30 26.57
N LYS A 141 22.08 -31.24 27.71
CA LYS A 141 20.64 -31.42 27.81
C LYS A 141 19.88 -30.36 27.00
N ALA A 142 20.31 -29.10 27.08
CA ALA A 142 19.69 -27.99 26.32
C ALA A 142 19.87 -28.20 24.81
N ILE A 143 21.07 -28.52 24.32
CA ILE A 143 21.30 -28.80 22.90
C ILE A 143 20.42 -29.95 22.43
N LYS A 144 20.38 -31.07 23.21
CA LYS A 144 19.61 -32.24 22.86
C LYS A 144 18.12 -31.97 22.78
N LEU A 145 17.55 -31.28 23.80
CA LEU A 145 16.11 -30.96 23.82
C LEU A 145 15.73 -29.98 22.73
N SER A 146 16.53 -28.91 22.53
CA SER A 146 16.30 -27.95 21.47
C SER A 146 16.36 -28.62 20.07
N GLY A 147 17.37 -29.51 19.88
CA GLY A 147 17.50 -30.26 18.64
C GLY A 147 16.32 -31.20 18.38
N ILE A 148 15.84 -31.92 19.40
CA ILE A 148 14.67 -32.82 19.27
C ILE A 148 13.41 -32.01 18.94
N VAL A 149 13.14 -30.93 19.66
CA VAL A 149 11.95 -30.10 19.42
C VAL A 149 12.01 -29.45 18.04
N PHE A 150 13.18 -28.90 17.66
CA PHE A 150 13.34 -28.29 16.34
C PHE A 150 13.20 -29.29 15.19
N ALA A 151 13.81 -30.49 15.34
CA ALA A 151 13.63 -31.56 14.37
C ALA A 151 12.17 -32.02 14.28
N GLY A 152 11.46 -32.12 15.41
CA GLY A 152 10.03 -32.43 15.43
C GLY A 152 9.20 -31.36 14.67
N ILE A 153 9.51 -30.08 14.83
CA ILE A 153 8.88 -29.00 14.08
C ILE A 153 9.15 -29.14 12.58
N LEU A 154 10.40 -29.39 12.17
CA LEU A 154 10.75 -29.58 10.76
C LEU A 154 10.05 -30.78 10.13
N VAL A 155 9.97 -31.91 10.86
CA VAL A 155 9.23 -33.11 10.39
C VAL A 155 7.74 -32.77 10.25
N LEU A 156 7.15 -32.10 11.22
CA LEU A 156 5.75 -31.66 11.14
C LEU A 156 5.51 -30.77 9.91
N LEU A 157 6.37 -29.76 9.68
CA LEU A 157 6.28 -28.87 8.52
C LEU A 157 6.43 -29.64 7.20
N PHE A 158 7.34 -30.62 7.16
CA PHE A 158 7.50 -31.49 5.99
C PHE A 158 6.26 -32.34 5.71
N VAL A 159 5.62 -32.89 6.73
CA VAL A 159 4.35 -33.63 6.60
C VAL A 159 3.22 -32.70 6.15
N LEU A 160 3.11 -31.52 6.75
CA LEU A 160 2.10 -30.53 6.38
C LEU A 160 2.20 -30.07 4.91
N LYS A 161 3.40 -30.11 4.31
CA LYS A 161 3.57 -29.87 2.87
C LYS A 161 2.64 -30.71 2.01
N GLY A 162 2.40 -31.96 2.39
CA GLY A 162 1.50 -32.87 1.65
C GLY A 162 0.02 -32.53 1.79
N MET A 163 -0.35 -31.64 2.74
CA MET A 163 -1.72 -31.24 3.03
C MET A 163 -2.03 -29.84 2.49
N MET A 164 -1.01 -29.07 2.05
CA MET A 164 -1.15 -27.72 1.52
C MET A 164 -1.35 -27.76 0.01
N ASP A 165 -2.25 -26.93 -0.50
CA ASP A 165 -2.52 -26.77 -1.92
C ASP A 165 -1.47 -25.91 -2.65
N PHE A 166 -0.80 -24.99 -1.92
CA PHE A 166 0.13 -24.01 -2.46
C PHE A 166 -0.49 -23.05 -3.47
N GLU A 167 -1.81 -22.87 -3.43
CA GLU A 167 -2.52 -21.91 -4.28
C GLU A 167 -2.42 -20.48 -3.72
N GLY A 168 -2.27 -19.50 -4.61
CA GLY A 168 -2.26 -18.08 -4.29
C GLY A 168 -3.60 -17.42 -4.61
N SER A 169 -3.95 -16.35 -3.88
CA SER A 169 -5.22 -15.63 -4.07
C SER A 169 -5.41 -15.07 -5.50
N ASN A 170 -4.33 -14.83 -6.24
CA ASN A 170 -4.34 -14.28 -7.58
C ASN A 170 -4.15 -15.34 -8.69
N ASP A 171 -4.06 -16.62 -8.36
CA ASP A 171 -3.79 -17.66 -9.33
C ASP A 171 -4.88 -17.78 -10.41
N SER A 172 -6.15 -17.59 -10.03
CA SER A 172 -7.26 -17.56 -10.99
C SER A 172 -7.14 -16.41 -12.01
N TYR A 173 -6.64 -15.25 -11.61
CA TYR A 173 -6.37 -14.14 -12.52
C TYR A 173 -5.26 -14.49 -13.50
N TYR A 174 -4.15 -15.05 -13.03
CA TYR A 174 -3.06 -15.48 -13.92
C TYR A 174 -3.47 -16.61 -14.86
N ALA A 175 -4.30 -17.55 -14.39
CA ALA A 175 -4.85 -18.59 -15.26
C ALA A 175 -5.68 -18.00 -16.41
N GLN A 176 -6.47 -16.96 -16.16
CA GLN A 176 -7.24 -16.28 -17.20
C GLN A 176 -6.34 -15.51 -18.19
N VAL A 177 -5.28 -14.87 -17.72
CA VAL A 177 -4.31 -14.15 -18.59
C VAL A 177 -3.65 -15.09 -19.59
N PHE A 178 -3.28 -16.31 -19.17
CA PHE A 178 -2.66 -17.32 -20.05
C PHE A 178 -3.68 -18.13 -20.87
N GLN A 179 -4.99 -17.88 -20.72
CA GLN A 179 -6.06 -18.57 -21.45
C GLN A 179 -5.88 -20.12 -21.45
N ASP A 180 -5.75 -20.73 -22.63
CA ASP A 180 -5.59 -22.18 -22.76
C ASP A 180 -4.33 -22.75 -22.08
N GLY A 181 -3.30 -21.92 -21.86
CA GLY A 181 -2.09 -22.26 -21.12
C GLY A 181 -2.18 -22.08 -19.60
N GLY A 182 -3.28 -21.51 -19.10
CA GLY A 182 -3.40 -21.06 -17.72
C GLY A 182 -3.27 -22.17 -16.66
N SER A 183 -3.89 -23.30 -16.88
CA SER A 183 -3.82 -24.44 -15.95
C SER A 183 -2.39 -25.02 -15.83
N GLY A 184 -1.68 -25.11 -16.95
CA GLY A 184 -0.29 -25.56 -16.96
C GLY A 184 0.66 -24.57 -16.32
N PHE A 185 0.42 -23.26 -16.52
CA PHE A 185 1.18 -22.22 -15.82
C PHE A 185 1.03 -22.31 -14.30
N ILE A 186 -0.19 -22.42 -13.79
CA ILE A 186 -0.45 -22.53 -12.34
C ILE A 186 0.15 -23.82 -11.79
N SER A 187 0.06 -24.95 -12.49
CA SER A 187 0.69 -26.21 -12.07
C SER A 187 2.21 -26.06 -11.92
N ALA A 188 2.88 -25.46 -12.90
CA ALA A 188 4.32 -25.19 -12.86
C ALA A 188 4.70 -24.25 -11.70
N LEU A 189 3.89 -23.22 -11.45
CA LEU A 189 4.09 -22.28 -10.35
C LEU A 189 3.92 -22.96 -8.98
N ILE A 190 2.92 -23.81 -8.81
CA ILE A 190 2.71 -24.61 -7.59
C ILE A 190 3.91 -25.55 -7.33
N ASP A 191 4.46 -26.16 -8.38
CA ASP A 191 5.64 -27.02 -8.24
C ASP A 191 6.87 -26.23 -7.80
N ASP A 192 7.06 -25.01 -8.32
CA ASP A 192 8.13 -24.11 -7.88
C ASP A 192 7.93 -23.66 -6.42
N ARG A 193 6.71 -23.32 -5.99
CA ARG A 193 6.38 -23.01 -4.58
C ARG A 193 6.70 -24.19 -3.65
N LYS A 194 6.36 -25.43 -4.04
CA LYS A 194 6.70 -26.65 -3.29
C LYS A 194 8.20 -26.89 -3.22
N ALA A 195 8.93 -26.59 -4.30
CA ALA A 195 10.38 -26.70 -4.34
C ALA A 195 11.05 -25.66 -3.42
N MET A 196 10.59 -24.41 -3.45
CA MET A 196 11.06 -23.34 -2.56
C MET A 196 10.85 -23.70 -1.09
N TYR A 197 9.65 -24.14 -0.73
CA TYR A 197 9.33 -24.61 0.63
C TYR A 197 10.27 -25.71 1.11
N THR A 198 10.53 -26.71 0.25
CA THR A 198 11.44 -27.82 0.59
C THR A 198 12.89 -27.34 0.75
N LYS A 199 13.34 -26.46 -0.16
CA LYS A 199 14.68 -25.85 -0.10
C LYS A 199 14.88 -25.09 1.21
N ASP A 200 13.87 -24.35 1.65
CA ASP A 200 13.92 -23.61 2.89
C ASP A 200 13.98 -24.50 4.13
N LEU A 201 13.20 -25.59 4.18
CA LEU A 201 13.29 -26.58 5.26
C LEU A 201 14.68 -27.24 5.34
N LEU A 202 15.26 -27.61 4.19
CA LEU A 202 16.60 -28.22 4.14
C LEU A 202 17.70 -27.22 4.55
N ARG A 203 17.59 -25.98 4.12
CA ARG A 203 18.49 -24.90 4.53
C ARG A 203 18.41 -24.68 6.05
N THR A 204 17.20 -24.60 6.59
CA THR A 204 16.96 -24.44 8.02
C THR A 204 17.56 -25.60 8.81
N LEU A 205 17.36 -26.84 8.36
CA LEU A 205 17.98 -28.02 8.97
C LEU A 205 19.52 -27.92 8.99
N LEU A 206 20.12 -27.49 7.88
CA LEU A 206 21.56 -27.31 7.76
C LEU A 206 22.09 -26.31 8.79
N PHE A 207 21.53 -25.09 8.84
CA PHE A 207 22.01 -24.04 9.74
C PHE A 207 21.81 -24.39 11.21
N VAL A 208 20.68 -25.00 11.56
CA VAL A 208 20.43 -25.47 12.93
C VAL A 208 21.40 -26.58 13.32
N THR A 209 21.68 -27.53 12.43
CA THR A 209 22.64 -28.61 12.67
C THR A 209 24.06 -28.03 12.87
N LEU A 210 24.49 -27.08 12.06
CA LEU A 210 25.78 -26.42 12.20
C LEU A 210 25.88 -25.64 13.52
N ALA A 211 24.86 -24.87 13.89
CA ALA A 211 24.82 -24.14 15.14
C ALA A 211 24.86 -25.10 16.35
N ALA A 212 24.08 -26.18 16.33
CA ALA A 212 24.10 -27.21 17.36
C ALA A 212 25.47 -27.90 17.47
N ALA A 213 26.12 -28.18 16.33
CA ALA A 213 27.47 -28.78 16.29
C ALA A 213 28.53 -27.88 16.91
N VAL A 214 28.46 -26.56 16.66
CA VAL A 214 29.38 -25.58 17.27
C VAL A 214 29.20 -25.54 18.79
N LEU A 215 27.94 -25.48 19.28
CA LEU A 215 27.66 -25.49 20.72
C LEU A 215 28.06 -26.82 21.38
N TRP A 216 27.88 -27.95 20.67
CA TRP A 216 28.33 -29.24 21.11
C TRP A 216 29.88 -29.33 21.18
N ALA A 217 30.59 -28.81 20.18
CA ALA A 217 32.06 -28.74 20.19
C ALA A 217 32.59 -27.89 21.36
N TYR A 218 31.90 -26.78 21.69
CA TYR A 218 32.20 -26.02 22.91
C TYR A 218 31.95 -26.86 24.18
N ASN A 219 30.81 -27.56 24.28
CA ASN A 219 30.51 -28.41 25.42
C ASN A 219 31.61 -29.50 25.63
N LYS A 220 32.17 -30.02 24.53
CA LYS A 220 33.26 -30.99 24.51
C LYS A 220 34.67 -30.36 24.64
N GLU A 221 34.78 -29.05 24.95
CA GLU A 221 36.03 -28.30 25.12
C GLU A 221 36.94 -28.25 23.89
N LYS A 222 36.38 -28.60 22.71
CA LYS A 222 37.09 -28.47 21.43
C LYS A 222 37.19 -27.03 20.93
N LEU A 223 36.30 -26.15 21.41
CA LEU A 223 36.27 -24.74 21.12
C LEU A 223 36.18 -23.93 22.42
N ASN A 224 36.80 -22.76 22.44
CA ASN A 224 36.60 -21.79 23.52
C ASN A 224 35.30 -20.95 23.25
N ALA A 225 34.78 -20.31 24.30
CA ALA A 225 33.53 -19.53 24.22
C ALA A 225 33.60 -18.42 23.17
N LYS A 226 34.70 -17.68 23.06
CA LYS A 226 34.85 -16.60 22.09
C LYS A 226 34.75 -17.11 20.65
N THR A 227 35.47 -18.21 20.35
CA THR A 227 35.42 -18.84 19.02
C THR A 227 33.99 -19.37 18.69
N ALA A 228 33.34 -20.02 19.66
CA ALA A 228 31.96 -20.52 19.48
C ALA A 228 30.98 -19.39 19.17
N VAL A 229 31.06 -18.26 19.90
CA VAL A 229 30.21 -17.08 19.65
C VAL A 229 30.48 -16.50 18.26
N ILE A 230 31.71 -16.38 17.85
CA ILE A 230 32.09 -15.85 16.52
C ILE A 230 31.51 -16.75 15.42
N ILE A 231 31.69 -18.08 15.53
CA ILE A 231 31.19 -19.00 14.49
C ILE A 231 29.67 -18.98 14.43
N VAL A 232 28.97 -19.03 15.58
CA VAL A 232 27.50 -18.95 15.62
C VAL A 232 27.01 -17.62 15.06
N GLY A 233 27.67 -16.51 15.39
CA GLY A 233 27.36 -15.19 14.83
C GLY A 233 27.54 -15.15 13.31
N LEU A 234 28.63 -15.70 12.78
CA LEU A 234 28.86 -15.79 11.34
C LEU A 234 27.82 -16.68 10.63
N LEU A 235 27.44 -17.81 11.24
CA LEU A 235 26.35 -18.65 10.71
C LEU A 235 25.04 -17.88 10.64
N GLY A 236 24.72 -17.10 11.69
CA GLY A 236 23.53 -16.25 11.70
C GLY A 236 23.58 -15.16 10.61
N VAL A 237 24.72 -14.51 10.42
CA VAL A 237 24.89 -13.48 9.36
C VAL A 237 24.73 -14.13 7.98
N VAL A 238 25.38 -15.27 7.72
CA VAL A 238 25.26 -15.97 6.43
C VAL A 238 23.83 -16.41 6.16
N ASP A 239 23.14 -16.92 7.18
CA ASP A 239 21.75 -17.35 7.10
C ASP A 239 20.81 -16.18 6.74
N LEU A 240 20.95 -15.02 7.39
CA LEU A 240 20.15 -13.84 7.13
C LEU A 240 20.46 -13.24 5.76
N VAL A 241 21.74 -12.97 5.46
CA VAL A 241 22.16 -12.35 4.20
C VAL A 241 21.77 -13.20 2.99
N ALA A 242 21.85 -14.54 3.11
CA ALA A 242 21.44 -15.45 2.02
C ALA A 242 19.96 -15.31 1.64
N ILE A 243 19.09 -14.91 2.55
CA ILE A 243 17.68 -14.65 2.27
C ILE A 243 17.48 -13.19 1.85
N ASP A 244 18.08 -12.25 2.58
CA ASP A 244 17.87 -10.82 2.35
C ASP A 244 18.29 -10.40 0.93
N THR A 245 19.35 -11.00 0.39
CA THR A 245 19.84 -10.74 -0.98
C THR A 245 18.88 -11.17 -2.09
N ASN A 246 17.88 -12.03 -1.80
CA ASN A 246 16.81 -12.32 -2.75
C ASN A 246 15.83 -11.14 -2.91
N TYR A 247 15.74 -10.27 -1.90
CA TYR A 247 14.78 -9.17 -1.84
C TYR A 247 15.44 -7.80 -2.00
N VAL A 248 16.67 -7.64 -1.47
CA VAL A 248 17.45 -6.40 -1.56
C VAL A 248 18.87 -6.74 -2.02
N ASN A 249 19.18 -6.38 -3.26
CA ASN A 249 20.47 -6.62 -3.89
C ASN A 249 20.93 -5.37 -4.67
N LYS A 250 22.04 -5.46 -5.39
CA LYS A 250 22.61 -4.32 -6.10
C LYS A 250 21.70 -3.68 -7.12
N ASP A 251 20.80 -4.48 -7.73
CA ASP A 251 19.87 -4.03 -8.78
C ASP A 251 18.75 -3.15 -8.22
N ASN A 252 18.52 -3.20 -6.90
CA ASN A 252 17.54 -2.36 -6.22
C ASN A 252 18.09 -0.96 -5.87
N PHE A 253 19.39 -0.73 -6.03
CA PHE A 253 20.00 0.57 -5.76
C PHE A 253 20.10 1.39 -7.04
N VAL A 254 19.51 2.56 -7.01
CA VAL A 254 19.55 3.52 -8.10
C VAL A 254 20.37 4.74 -7.74
N SER A 255 20.80 5.52 -8.73
CA SER A 255 21.56 6.74 -8.49
C SER A 255 20.75 7.77 -7.70
N LYS A 256 21.45 8.63 -6.93
CA LYS A 256 20.82 9.73 -6.19
C LYS A 256 19.96 10.61 -7.12
N GLN A 257 20.42 10.86 -8.33
CA GLN A 257 19.70 11.65 -9.31
C GLN A 257 18.36 11.02 -9.71
N GLN A 258 18.29 9.68 -9.85
CA GLN A 258 17.05 8.98 -10.15
C GLN A 258 16.07 9.03 -8.98
N VAL A 259 16.56 9.04 -7.74
CA VAL A 259 15.71 9.19 -6.55
C VAL A 259 15.14 10.61 -6.44
N GLU A 260 15.98 11.63 -6.66
CA GLU A 260 15.58 13.05 -6.56
C GLU A 260 14.72 13.50 -7.75
N ARG A 261 14.89 12.87 -8.91
CA ARG A 261 14.13 13.17 -10.13
C ARG A 261 13.57 11.88 -10.75
N PRO A 262 12.58 11.26 -10.08
CA PRO A 262 12.03 9.98 -10.52
C PRO A 262 11.25 10.08 -11.84
N PHE A 263 10.81 11.28 -12.21
CA PHE A 263 10.08 11.56 -13.43
C PHE A 263 10.79 12.65 -14.24
N GLN A 264 10.63 12.59 -15.54
CA GLN A 264 11.08 13.61 -16.49
C GLN A 264 9.87 14.36 -17.03
N GLU A 265 10.02 15.69 -17.19
CA GLU A 265 9.01 16.52 -17.84
C GLU A 265 8.85 16.13 -19.30
N THR A 266 7.62 15.95 -19.73
CA THR A 266 7.27 15.83 -21.15
C THR A 266 6.94 17.20 -21.75
N PRO A 267 6.86 17.35 -23.08
CA PRO A 267 6.38 18.59 -23.69
C PRO A 267 4.97 19.00 -23.22
N ALA A 268 4.11 18.02 -22.90
CA ALA A 268 2.80 18.27 -22.32
C ALA A 268 2.91 18.92 -20.94
N ASP A 269 3.81 18.44 -20.08
CA ASP A 269 4.03 19.05 -18.75
C ASP A 269 4.53 20.48 -18.88
N GLN A 270 5.49 20.74 -19.78
CA GLN A 270 6.03 22.08 -20.01
C GLN A 270 4.96 23.06 -20.47
N GLN A 271 4.06 22.63 -21.34
CA GLN A 271 2.94 23.44 -21.79
C GLN A 271 2.00 23.76 -20.64
N ILE A 272 1.63 22.77 -19.81
CA ILE A 272 0.75 22.96 -18.64
C ILE A 272 1.43 23.88 -17.60
N LEU A 273 2.72 23.68 -17.33
CA LEU A 273 3.49 24.49 -16.37
C LEU A 273 3.67 25.95 -16.81
N SER A 274 3.49 26.28 -18.09
CA SER A 274 3.48 27.65 -18.60
C SER A 274 2.25 28.43 -18.12
N ASP A 275 1.14 27.77 -17.85
CA ASP A 275 -0.08 28.38 -17.30
C ASP A 275 0.07 28.59 -15.79
N LYS A 276 0.11 29.84 -15.35
CA LYS A 276 0.31 30.19 -13.93
C LYS A 276 -0.99 30.35 -13.13
N SER A 277 -2.15 30.07 -13.75
CA SER A 277 -3.43 30.06 -13.02
C SER A 277 -3.53 28.83 -12.08
N GLN A 278 -4.45 28.87 -11.11
CA GLN A 278 -4.67 27.79 -10.18
C GLN A 278 -5.75 26.84 -10.73
N PHE A 279 -5.36 25.61 -11.00
CA PHE A 279 -6.23 24.55 -11.55
C PHE A 279 -5.72 23.18 -11.17
N ARG A 280 -6.51 22.12 -11.43
CA ARG A 280 -6.09 20.73 -11.30
C ARG A 280 -5.83 20.09 -12.66
N VAL A 281 -4.96 19.08 -12.64
CA VAL A 281 -4.62 18.27 -13.80
C VAL A 281 -5.05 16.83 -13.54
N PHE A 282 -5.60 16.18 -14.55
CA PHE A 282 -5.93 14.77 -14.51
C PHE A 282 -5.14 14.01 -15.59
N GLU A 283 -4.47 12.92 -15.22
CA GLU A 283 -3.74 12.06 -16.14
C GLU A 283 -4.54 10.78 -16.40
N GLN A 284 -4.95 10.56 -17.64
CA GLN A 284 -5.81 9.43 -17.99
C GLN A 284 -5.13 8.08 -17.78
N GLN A 285 -3.88 7.92 -18.20
CA GLN A 285 -3.17 6.64 -18.14
C GLN A 285 -2.83 6.20 -16.73
N GLY A 286 -2.32 7.10 -15.91
CA GLY A 286 -2.00 6.83 -14.50
C GLY A 286 -3.23 6.86 -13.60
N GLY A 287 -4.34 7.36 -14.11
CA GLY A 287 -5.62 7.46 -13.40
C GLY A 287 -5.51 8.24 -12.09
N PHE A 288 -6.35 7.86 -11.13
CA PHE A 288 -6.43 8.56 -9.84
C PHE A 288 -5.22 8.34 -8.93
N SER A 289 -4.34 7.39 -9.24
CA SER A 289 -3.15 7.06 -8.43
C SER A 289 -1.83 7.49 -9.07
N SER A 290 -1.85 8.33 -10.11
CA SER A 290 -0.64 8.80 -10.78
C SER A 290 0.26 9.61 -9.84
N ALA A 291 1.41 9.04 -9.49
CA ALA A 291 2.44 9.76 -8.75
C ALA A 291 3.14 10.81 -9.64
N ARG A 292 3.28 10.52 -10.94
CA ARG A 292 3.90 11.42 -11.91
C ARG A 292 3.14 12.74 -12.05
N SER A 293 1.83 12.67 -12.21
CA SER A 293 0.99 13.87 -12.30
C SER A 293 1.10 14.74 -11.04
N SER A 294 1.17 14.12 -9.84
CA SER A 294 1.33 14.83 -8.57
C SER A 294 2.73 15.45 -8.39
N PHE A 295 3.74 14.92 -9.09
CA PHE A 295 5.11 15.43 -9.01
C PHE A 295 5.26 16.78 -9.72
N PHE A 296 4.59 16.96 -10.86
CA PHE A 296 4.70 18.19 -11.67
C PHE A 296 3.55 19.17 -11.47
N HIS A 297 2.35 18.69 -11.11
CA HIS A 297 1.10 19.47 -11.16
C HIS A 297 0.28 19.35 -9.89
N HIS A 298 -0.68 20.26 -9.70
CA HIS A 298 -1.78 20.06 -8.77
C HIS A 298 -2.71 18.97 -9.31
N SER A 299 -2.35 17.71 -9.06
CA SER A 299 -3.10 16.56 -9.55
C SER A 299 -4.46 16.44 -8.87
N LEU A 300 -5.47 16.00 -9.64
CA LEU A 300 -6.77 15.62 -9.08
C LEU A 300 -6.67 14.44 -8.12
N GLY A 301 -5.75 13.52 -8.39
CA GLY A 301 -5.47 12.33 -7.59
C GLY A 301 -4.09 12.37 -6.95
N GLY A 302 -3.45 11.21 -6.87
CA GLY A 302 -2.10 11.02 -6.36
C GLY A 302 -1.98 9.69 -5.63
N TYR A 303 -0.75 9.23 -5.46
CA TYR A 303 -0.47 7.99 -4.73
C TYR A 303 -0.17 8.31 -3.26
N HIS A 304 -1.17 8.13 -2.39
CA HIS A 304 -1.02 8.29 -0.95
C HIS A 304 -2.04 7.47 -0.17
N ALA A 305 -1.70 7.12 1.07
CA ALA A 305 -2.51 6.21 1.89
C ALA A 305 -3.79 6.85 2.47
N ALA A 306 -3.83 8.17 2.62
CA ALA A 306 -4.90 8.92 3.30
C ALA A 306 -5.78 9.68 2.30
N LYS A 307 -6.27 9.01 1.26
CA LYS A 307 -7.22 9.61 0.31
C LYS A 307 -8.56 9.91 0.97
N HIS A 308 -9.13 11.07 0.67
CA HIS A 308 -10.48 11.41 1.10
C HIS A 308 -11.49 10.49 0.40
N LYS A 309 -12.29 9.73 1.18
CA LYS A 309 -13.19 8.71 0.62
C LYS A 309 -14.15 9.27 -0.41
N LYS A 310 -14.79 10.42 -0.16
CA LYS A 310 -15.73 11.04 -1.10
C LYS A 310 -15.09 11.41 -2.44
N VAL A 311 -13.80 11.76 -2.46
CA VAL A 311 -13.08 12.02 -3.72
C VAL A 311 -12.80 10.72 -4.46
N GLN A 312 -12.50 9.63 -3.73
CA GLN A 312 -12.40 8.30 -4.32
C GLN A 312 -13.74 7.85 -4.90
N ASP A 313 -14.84 8.05 -4.16
CA ASP A 313 -16.19 7.70 -4.64
C ASP A 313 -16.55 8.48 -5.93
N LEU A 314 -16.21 9.78 -6.02
CA LEU A 314 -16.38 10.55 -7.26
C LEU A 314 -15.57 9.97 -8.42
N PHE A 315 -14.36 9.50 -8.14
CA PHE A 315 -13.57 8.82 -9.16
C PHE A 315 -14.25 7.52 -9.60
N ASP A 316 -14.60 6.65 -8.66
CA ASP A 316 -15.09 5.30 -8.93
C ASP A 316 -16.48 5.31 -9.64
N TYR A 317 -17.36 6.23 -9.24
CA TYR A 317 -18.75 6.23 -9.72
C TYR A 317 -19.07 7.28 -10.79
N GLN A 318 -18.19 8.25 -11.04
CA GLN A 318 -18.43 9.33 -11.98
C GLN A 318 -17.28 9.49 -13.00
N ILE A 319 -16.04 9.74 -12.54
CA ILE A 319 -14.92 10.04 -13.43
C ILE A 319 -14.54 8.80 -14.26
N SER A 320 -14.52 7.61 -13.66
CA SER A 320 -14.31 6.34 -14.37
C SER A 320 -15.38 6.07 -15.44
N GLN A 321 -16.58 6.67 -15.28
CA GLN A 321 -17.68 6.62 -16.24
C GLN A 321 -17.66 7.81 -17.22
N GLN A 322 -16.53 8.52 -17.32
CA GLN A 322 -16.32 9.65 -18.23
C GLN A 322 -17.25 10.84 -18.00
N ASN A 323 -17.71 11.06 -16.76
CA ASN A 323 -18.53 12.22 -16.43
C ASN A 323 -17.65 13.49 -16.34
N LEU A 324 -17.64 14.25 -17.44
CA LEU A 324 -16.86 15.50 -17.55
C LEU A 324 -17.36 16.61 -16.61
N GLU A 325 -18.66 16.63 -16.25
CA GLU A 325 -19.20 17.66 -15.32
C GLU A 325 -18.52 17.56 -13.94
N VAL A 326 -18.12 16.37 -13.52
CA VAL A 326 -17.37 16.19 -12.26
C VAL A 326 -15.93 16.73 -12.39
N LEU A 327 -15.29 16.56 -13.54
CA LEU A 327 -13.99 17.20 -13.80
C LEU A 327 -14.11 18.73 -13.85
N ASN A 328 -15.21 19.25 -14.45
CA ASN A 328 -15.48 20.69 -14.52
C ASN A 328 -15.60 21.30 -13.12
N MET A 329 -16.43 20.71 -12.23
CA MET A 329 -16.61 21.22 -10.87
C MET A 329 -15.38 21.07 -9.99
N LEU A 330 -14.49 20.13 -10.28
CA LEU A 330 -13.22 19.92 -9.59
C LEU A 330 -12.10 20.80 -10.17
N ASN A 331 -12.41 21.73 -11.05
CA ASN A 331 -11.47 22.65 -11.70
C ASN A 331 -10.32 21.93 -12.44
N VAL A 332 -10.64 20.84 -13.12
CA VAL A 332 -9.67 20.15 -13.98
C VAL A 332 -9.58 20.88 -15.30
N LYS A 333 -8.56 21.72 -15.45
CA LYS A 333 -8.34 22.54 -16.64
C LYS A 333 -7.56 21.83 -17.74
N TYR A 334 -6.70 20.88 -17.36
CA TYR A 334 -5.94 20.06 -18.30
C TYR A 334 -6.09 18.58 -17.99
N ILE A 335 -6.23 17.80 -19.06
CA ILE A 335 -6.22 16.35 -19.03
C ILE A 335 -5.02 15.90 -19.84
N ILE A 336 -4.10 15.13 -19.25
CA ILE A 336 -2.98 14.52 -19.96
C ILE A 336 -3.48 13.22 -20.59
N GLY A 337 -3.56 13.20 -21.91
CA GLY A 337 -3.91 12.03 -22.73
C GLY A 337 -2.73 11.57 -23.58
N LYS A 338 -2.97 10.60 -24.46
CA LYS A 338 -1.99 10.11 -25.45
C LYS A 338 -2.47 10.46 -26.87
N ASN A 339 -1.53 10.82 -27.74
CA ASN A 339 -1.78 10.88 -29.18
C ASN A 339 -1.66 9.48 -29.82
N GLU A 340 -1.86 9.36 -31.10
CA GLU A 340 -1.77 8.11 -31.87
C GLU A 340 -0.36 7.47 -31.81
N GLU A 341 0.67 8.28 -31.60
CA GLU A 341 2.06 7.83 -31.47
C GLU A 341 2.42 7.44 -30.03
N GLY A 342 1.47 7.55 -29.07
CA GLY A 342 1.68 7.23 -27.66
C GLY A 342 2.38 8.34 -26.85
N ALA A 343 2.61 9.52 -27.42
CA ALA A 343 3.18 10.65 -26.71
C ALA A 343 2.13 11.38 -25.86
N ASP A 344 2.57 11.94 -24.71
CA ASP A 344 1.70 12.73 -23.84
C ASP A 344 1.30 14.04 -24.51
N ILE A 345 0.01 14.34 -24.50
CA ILE A 345 -0.57 15.60 -24.99
C ILE A 345 -1.46 16.25 -23.93
N PRO A 346 -1.42 17.59 -23.77
CA PRO A 346 -2.29 18.31 -22.87
C PRO A 346 -3.61 18.64 -23.57
N LEU A 347 -4.69 18.00 -23.17
CA LEU A 347 -6.05 18.31 -23.61
C LEU A 347 -6.61 19.38 -22.68
N GLN A 348 -6.81 20.59 -23.21
CA GLN A 348 -7.43 21.68 -22.44
C GLN A 348 -8.94 21.46 -22.32
N ASN A 349 -9.45 21.60 -21.08
CA ASN A 349 -10.87 21.56 -20.77
C ASN A 349 -11.40 23.00 -20.62
N PRO A 350 -12.07 23.55 -21.64
CA PRO A 350 -12.59 24.92 -21.58
C PRO A 350 -13.79 25.09 -20.66
N GLU A 351 -14.46 23.97 -20.30
CA GLU A 351 -15.65 23.95 -19.45
C GLU A 351 -15.33 23.86 -17.95
N ALA A 352 -14.05 23.83 -17.56
CA ALA A 352 -13.67 23.86 -16.14
C ALA A 352 -14.28 25.09 -15.44
N ASN A 353 -14.97 24.87 -14.30
CA ASN A 353 -15.72 25.94 -13.64
C ASN A 353 -14.83 26.99 -12.95
N GLY A 354 -13.53 26.72 -12.84
CA GLY A 354 -12.59 27.57 -12.11
C GLY A 354 -12.56 27.29 -10.61
N ASN A 355 -11.93 28.19 -9.85
CA ASN A 355 -11.73 28.00 -8.41
C ASN A 355 -13.01 28.22 -7.61
N ALA A 356 -13.92 29.08 -8.12
CA ALA A 356 -15.23 29.34 -7.54
C ALA A 356 -16.18 29.94 -8.58
N TRP A 357 -17.45 29.72 -8.43
CA TRP A 357 -18.51 30.24 -9.33
C TRP A 357 -19.84 30.38 -8.60
N PHE A 358 -20.72 31.27 -9.10
CA PHE A 358 -22.10 31.39 -8.64
C PHE A 358 -23.01 30.42 -9.39
N VAL A 359 -23.93 29.77 -8.66
CA VAL A 359 -24.99 28.92 -9.24
C VAL A 359 -26.35 29.59 -9.21
N ARG A 360 -27.23 29.20 -10.13
CA ARG A 360 -28.61 29.70 -10.20
C ARG A 360 -29.58 28.87 -9.38
N ASN A 361 -29.31 27.58 -9.26
CA ASN A 361 -30.23 26.63 -8.63
C ASN A 361 -29.50 25.81 -7.57
N ILE A 362 -30.26 25.46 -6.54
CA ILE A 362 -29.85 24.44 -5.56
C ILE A 362 -30.89 23.32 -5.64
N GLN A 363 -30.45 22.14 -5.97
CA GLN A 363 -31.27 20.93 -5.98
C GLN A 363 -31.01 20.14 -4.70
N LYS A 364 -32.07 19.81 -3.96
CA LYS A 364 -31.98 19.00 -2.76
C LYS A 364 -32.11 17.51 -3.11
N VAL A 365 -31.33 16.67 -2.43
CA VAL A 365 -31.32 15.21 -2.56
C VAL A 365 -31.38 14.57 -1.18
N ALA A 366 -31.93 13.36 -1.07
CA ALA A 366 -32.16 12.71 0.22
C ALA A 366 -30.89 12.04 0.78
N ASN A 367 -30.07 11.44 -0.09
CA ASN A 367 -28.93 10.61 0.31
C ASN A 367 -27.82 10.62 -0.74
N ALA A 368 -26.73 9.89 -0.46
CA ALA A 368 -25.55 9.81 -1.33
C ALA A 368 -25.85 9.17 -2.69
N ASP A 369 -26.72 8.17 -2.74
CA ASP A 369 -27.07 7.49 -4.00
C ASP A 369 -27.84 8.41 -4.93
N GLU A 370 -28.80 9.18 -4.41
CA GLU A 370 -29.50 10.22 -5.15
C GLU A 370 -28.56 11.33 -5.61
N MET A 371 -27.60 11.71 -4.77
CA MET A 371 -26.57 12.69 -5.13
C MET A 371 -25.76 12.21 -6.33
N MET A 372 -25.27 10.95 -6.29
CA MET A 372 -24.50 10.34 -7.37
C MET A 372 -25.35 10.16 -8.64
N ALA A 373 -26.63 9.82 -8.51
CA ALA A 373 -27.55 9.73 -9.64
C ALA A 373 -27.81 11.10 -10.30
N ALA A 374 -28.05 12.14 -9.49
CA ALA A 374 -28.25 13.50 -9.98
C ALA A 374 -27.02 14.06 -10.71
N MET A 375 -25.80 13.71 -10.27
CA MET A 375 -24.56 14.15 -10.92
C MET A 375 -24.40 13.65 -12.36
N LYS A 376 -25.08 12.59 -12.76
CA LYS A 376 -24.99 12.07 -14.14
C LYS A 376 -25.57 13.03 -15.19
N SER A 377 -26.46 13.93 -14.77
CA SER A 377 -27.18 14.82 -15.69
C SER A 377 -27.21 16.30 -15.27
N PHE A 378 -26.66 16.66 -14.10
CA PHE A 378 -26.66 18.05 -13.66
C PHE A 378 -25.67 18.90 -14.46
N LYS A 379 -25.89 20.21 -14.45
CA LYS A 379 -24.96 21.20 -14.97
C LYS A 379 -24.29 21.90 -13.79
N SER A 380 -23.08 21.52 -13.50
CA SER A 380 -22.34 21.92 -12.29
C SER A 380 -22.13 23.45 -12.20
N LYS A 381 -22.09 24.14 -13.35
CA LYS A 381 -21.97 25.58 -13.43
C LYS A 381 -23.26 26.34 -13.09
N GLU A 382 -24.41 25.66 -13.21
CA GLU A 382 -25.72 26.26 -12.99
C GLU A 382 -26.40 25.79 -11.72
N THR A 383 -26.11 24.57 -11.28
CA THR A 383 -26.83 23.90 -10.19
C THR A 383 -25.85 23.34 -9.16
N ALA A 384 -26.10 23.61 -7.89
CA ALA A 384 -25.45 22.93 -6.77
C ALA A 384 -26.39 21.86 -6.20
N LEU A 385 -25.83 20.69 -5.88
CA LEU A 385 -26.56 19.59 -5.22
C LEU A 385 -26.26 19.64 -3.73
N VAL A 386 -27.32 19.59 -2.88
CA VAL A 386 -27.18 19.58 -1.42
C VAL A 386 -28.05 18.51 -0.81
N TYR A 387 -27.69 17.99 0.35
CA TYR A 387 -28.56 17.08 1.10
C TYR A 387 -29.77 17.83 1.68
N ASN A 388 -30.91 17.15 1.81
CA ASN A 388 -32.13 17.69 2.42
C ASN A 388 -31.92 18.26 3.82
N THR A 389 -30.92 17.73 4.55
CA THR A 389 -30.53 18.18 5.90
C THR A 389 -29.78 19.50 5.93
N VAL A 390 -29.26 19.96 4.79
CA VAL A 390 -28.52 21.23 4.69
C VAL A 390 -29.52 22.38 4.64
N ASN A 391 -29.37 23.34 5.55
CA ASN A 391 -30.19 24.54 5.57
C ASN A 391 -29.64 25.55 4.56
N VAL A 392 -30.41 25.83 3.51
CA VAL A 392 -30.12 26.88 2.54
C VAL A 392 -31.28 27.85 2.49
N PRO A 393 -31.03 29.19 2.55
CA PRO A 393 -32.09 30.17 2.67
C PRO A 393 -32.97 30.29 1.39
N LYS A 394 -32.39 30.01 0.23
CA LYS A 394 -33.05 30.01 -1.06
C LYS A 394 -32.55 28.88 -1.94
N THR A 395 -33.40 28.36 -2.80
CA THR A 395 -33.05 27.32 -3.79
C THR A 395 -32.89 27.86 -5.22
N THR A 396 -33.27 29.13 -5.44
CA THR A 396 -33.14 29.79 -6.75
C THR A 396 -32.61 31.18 -6.57
N PHE A 397 -31.67 31.58 -7.40
CA PHE A 397 -30.97 32.85 -7.37
C PHE A 397 -31.16 33.57 -8.71
N ALA A 398 -31.23 34.93 -8.67
CA ALA A 398 -31.37 35.72 -9.86
C ALA A 398 -30.18 35.53 -10.80
N ALA A 399 -30.42 35.47 -12.09
CA ALA A 399 -29.37 35.45 -13.07
C ALA A 399 -28.64 36.81 -13.07
N ASP A 400 -27.36 36.79 -12.69
CA ASP A 400 -26.47 37.94 -12.81
C ASP A 400 -25.28 37.53 -13.69
N SER A 401 -25.33 37.96 -14.95
CA SER A 401 -24.27 37.65 -15.93
C SER A 401 -22.95 38.35 -15.63
N LEU A 402 -22.97 39.34 -14.73
CA LEU A 402 -21.80 40.13 -14.31
C LEU A 402 -21.26 39.65 -12.96
N ALA A 403 -21.97 38.76 -12.28
CA ALA A 403 -21.49 38.21 -11.01
C ALA A 403 -20.17 37.43 -11.21
N GLN A 404 -19.20 37.79 -10.42
CA GLN A 404 -17.87 37.19 -10.46
C GLN A 404 -17.38 36.85 -9.06
N ILE A 405 -16.65 35.74 -8.97
CA ILE A 405 -15.84 35.39 -7.81
C ILE A 405 -14.47 34.95 -8.32
N LYS A 406 -13.42 35.64 -7.89
CA LYS A 406 -12.05 35.41 -8.34
C LYS A 406 -11.15 35.07 -7.18
N LEU A 407 -10.36 34.01 -7.31
CA LEU A 407 -9.26 33.69 -6.41
C LEU A 407 -8.18 34.79 -6.59
N THR A 408 -7.83 35.47 -5.51
CA THR A 408 -6.83 36.57 -5.50
C THR A 408 -5.54 36.16 -4.80
N ASN A 409 -5.60 35.17 -3.87
CA ASN A 409 -4.43 34.62 -3.21
C ASN A 409 -4.64 33.15 -2.92
N TYR A 410 -3.63 32.33 -3.24
CA TYR A 410 -3.63 30.89 -3.00
C TYR A 410 -2.40 30.52 -2.17
N GLN A 411 -2.65 30.07 -0.94
CA GLN A 411 -1.64 29.49 -0.05
C GLN A 411 -2.17 28.19 0.54
N PRO A 412 -1.32 27.27 0.94
CA PRO A 412 -1.76 25.96 1.47
C PRO A 412 -2.78 26.04 2.61
N ASN A 413 -2.70 27.11 3.44
CA ASN A 413 -3.55 27.30 4.63
C ASN A 413 -4.45 28.55 4.52
N LYS A 414 -4.46 29.25 3.38
CA LYS A 414 -5.24 30.48 3.23
C LYS A 414 -5.60 30.74 1.78
N LEU A 415 -6.90 30.80 1.50
CA LEU A 415 -7.46 31.13 0.21
C LEU A 415 -8.21 32.45 0.32
N GLU A 416 -7.96 33.42 -0.59
CA GLU A 416 -8.65 34.69 -0.61
C GLU A 416 -9.34 34.88 -1.95
N TYR A 417 -10.61 35.25 -1.89
CA TYR A 417 -11.43 35.51 -3.07
C TYR A 417 -12.02 36.91 -2.98
N GLN A 418 -12.22 37.52 -4.14
CA GLN A 418 -12.96 38.78 -4.31
C GLN A 418 -14.23 38.51 -5.08
N THR A 419 -15.38 38.92 -4.56
CA THR A 419 -16.68 38.80 -5.22
C THR A 419 -17.18 40.13 -5.73
N ASN A 420 -18.04 40.10 -6.75
CA ASN A 420 -18.82 41.22 -7.24
C ASN A 420 -20.15 40.63 -7.77
N ASN A 421 -21.26 40.91 -7.09
CA ASN A 421 -22.59 40.44 -7.43
C ASN A 421 -23.66 41.45 -7.05
N LYS A 422 -24.63 41.72 -7.95
CA LYS A 422 -25.69 42.73 -7.74
C LYS A 422 -26.80 42.27 -6.79
N ALA A 423 -26.98 40.99 -6.60
CA ALA A 423 -27.95 40.38 -5.72
C ALA A 423 -27.30 39.28 -4.90
N ASP A 424 -27.94 38.89 -3.78
CA ASP A 424 -27.49 37.74 -2.99
C ASP A 424 -27.35 36.51 -3.88
N GLY A 425 -26.22 35.81 -3.78
CA GLY A 425 -25.86 34.68 -4.58
C GLY A 425 -25.40 33.47 -3.77
N PHE A 426 -25.42 32.31 -4.38
CA PHE A 426 -24.81 31.11 -3.81
C PHE A 426 -23.59 30.72 -4.62
N ALA A 427 -22.43 30.75 -3.97
CA ALA A 427 -21.16 30.38 -4.60
C ALA A 427 -20.75 28.96 -4.24
N VAL A 428 -20.20 28.25 -5.23
CA VAL A 428 -19.54 26.95 -5.07
C VAL A 428 -18.05 27.14 -5.27
N PHE A 429 -17.25 26.53 -4.42
CA PHE A 429 -15.79 26.54 -4.50
C PHE A 429 -15.29 25.13 -4.85
N SER A 430 -14.34 25.02 -5.74
CA SER A 430 -13.76 23.73 -6.15
C SER A 430 -12.83 23.11 -5.10
N GLU A 431 -12.95 23.53 -3.85
CA GLU A 431 -12.19 23.02 -2.71
C GLU A 431 -13.01 22.01 -1.89
N ILE A 432 -12.32 21.00 -1.35
CA ILE A 432 -12.97 19.94 -0.55
C ILE A 432 -13.54 20.53 0.74
N TYR A 433 -14.81 20.18 1.03
CA TYR A 433 -15.47 20.54 2.27
C TYR A 433 -14.87 19.77 3.44
N TYR A 434 -14.23 20.48 4.36
CA TYR A 434 -13.63 19.94 5.57
C TYR A 434 -13.77 20.90 6.76
N PRO A 435 -14.92 20.93 7.45
CA PRO A 435 -15.25 21.94 8.46
C PRO A 435 -14.41 21.84 9.73
N LYS A 436 -13.74 20.71 9.97
CA LYS A 436 -12.83 20.53 11.12
C LYS A 436 -11.45 21.16 10.90
N GLY A 437 -11.09 21.49 9.65
CA GLY A 437 -9.78 22.04 9.30
C GLY A 437 -9.84 23.39 8.63
N TRP A 438 -11.02 23.84 8.18
CA TRP A 438 -11.18 25.11 7.45
C TRP A 438 -12.30 25.94 8.03
N ASN A 439 -12.02 27.23 8.21
CA ASN A 439 -12.98 28.25 8.57
C ASN A 439 -13.18 29.19 7.39
N ILE A 440 -14.33 29.84 7.31
CA ILE A 440 -14.63 30.79 6.25
C ILE A 440 -15.14 32.11 6.85
N SER A 441 -14.78 33.21 6.23
CA SER A 441 -15.25 34.55 6.60
C SER A 441 -15.58 35.40 5.37
N ILE A 442 -16.54 36.32 5.51
CA ILE A 442 -16.87 37.34 4.55
C ILE A 442 -16.56 38.69 5.22
N ASP A 443 -15.67 39.50 4.64
CA ASP A 443 -15.22 40.81 5.17
C ASP A 443 -14.75 40.70 6.64
N GLY A 444 -14.07 39.60 6.97
CA GLY A 444 -13.55 39.34 8.31
C GLY A 444 -14.60 38.83 9.31
N LYS A 445 -15.88 38.72 8.94
CA LYS A 445 -16.92 38.13 9.79
C LYS A 445 -17.05 36.64 9.50
N PRO A 446 -17.09 35.78 10.53
CA PRO A 446 -17.33 34.34 10.34
C PRO A 446 -18.60 34.10 9.53
N ALA A 447 -18.53 33.14 8.61
CA ALA A 447 -19.65 32.68 7.80
C ALA A 447 -19.73 31.14 7.86
N GLU A 448 -20.88 30.58 7.52
CA GLU A 448 -21.11 29.14 7.52
C GLU A 448 -21.02 28.59 6.11
N MET A 449 -20.04 27.70 5.89
CA MET A 449 -19.94 26.93 4.66
C MET A 449 -20.76 25.66 4.76
N VAL A 450 -21.38 25.28 3.65
CA VAL A 450 -22.15 24.03 3.55
C VAL A 450 -21.52 23.09 2.54
N GLU A 451 -21.77 21.77 2.71
CA GLU A 451 -21.32 20.77 1.76
C GLU A 451 -22.24 20.75 0.55
N VAL A 452 -21.64 20.83 -0.66
CA VAL A 452 -22.35 20.74 -1.94
C VAL A 452 -21.65 19.76 -2.88
N ASN A 453 -22.36 19.27 -3.87
CA ASN A 453 -21.83 18.41 -4.93
C ASN A 453 -20.98 17.26 -4.34
N TYR A 454 -21.50 16.64 -3.27
CA TYR A 454 -20.90 15.51 -2.56
C TYR A 454 -19.66 15.84 -1.72
N THR A 455 -18.82 16.81 -2.10
CA THR A 455 -17.53 17.06 -1.42
C THR A 455 -17.04 18.50 -1.50
N LEU A 456 -17.71 19.39 -2.20
CA LEU A 456 -17.28 20.77 -2.39
C LEU A 456 -17.89 21.71 -1.34
N ARG A 457 -17.39 22.96 -1.31
CA ARG A 457 -17.86 24.00 -0.40
C ARG A 457 -18.88 24.89 -1.07
N GLY A 458 -19.98 25.18 -0.40
CA GLY A 458 -20.98 26.16 -0.79
C GLY A 458 -21.08 27.28 0.23
N LEU A 459 -21.36 28.51 -0.21
CA LEU A 459 -21.49 29.69 0.62
C LEU A 459 -22.53 30.66 0.07
N ASN A 460 -23.41 31.15 0.95
CA ASN A 460 -24.25 32.32 0.63
C ASN A 460 -23.42 33.60 0.69
N ILE A 461 -23.43 34.39 -0.37
CA ILE A 461 -22.69 35.65 -0.47
C ILE A 461 -23.71 36.77 -0.65
N PRO A 462 -23.72 37.79 0.21
CA PRO A 462 -24.60 38.98 0.05
C PRO A 462 -24.32 39.70 -1.27
N ALA A 463 -25.26 40.56 -1.66
CA ALA A 463 -25.07 41.49 -2.77
C ALA A 463 -23.93 42.48 -2.46
N GLY A 464 -23.04 42.70 -3.42
CA GLY A 464 -21.94 43.66 -3.30
C GLY A 464 -20.58 43.13 -3.67
N ASN A 465 -19.57 43.91 -3.28
CA ASN A 465 -18.16 43.52 -3.39
C ASN A 465 -17.69 43.03 -2.03
N HIS A 466 -17.31 41.78 -1.93
CA HIS A 466 -16.90 41.15 -0.68
C HIS A 466 -15.56 40.45 -0.81
N LYS A 467 -14.80 40.43 0.29
CA LYS A 467 -13.62 39.61 0.46
C LYS A 467 -14.00 38.34 1.21
N VAL A 468 -13.81 37.19 0.57
CA VAL A 468 -14.02 35.86 1.20
C VAL A 468 -12.66 35.25 1.49
N VAL A 469 -12.48 34.79 2.72
CA VAL A 469 -11.21 34.18 3.18
C VAL A 469 -11.48 32.84 3.84
#